data_8b2253606add7daf93cdf62061db361b
#
_entry.id   8b2253606add7daf93cdf62061db361b
#
_cell.length_a   1.000
_cell.length_b   1.000
_cell.length_c   1.000
_cell.angle_alpha   90.00
_cell.angle_beta   90.00
_cell.angle_gamma   90.00
#
_symmetry.space_group_name_H-M   'P 1'
#
loop_
_entity.id
_entity.type
_entity.pdbx_description
1 polymer ?
#
loop_
_entity_poly.entity_id
_entity_poly.type
_entity_poly.pdbx_seq_one_letter_code
_entity_poly.pdbx_strand_id
1 'polypeptide(L)' 'MNQPYIISESLPILDAIRKLNEIKDGPLVLFVTDSNSAMRGTLTDGDVRRALIKGISVDAPISEAMHRNFNFLRRGVND' A
#
# COMPACT_ATOMS: atom_id res chain seq x y z
N MET A 1 -3.73 -1.97 -21.10
CA MET A 1 -3.50 -2.45 -20.54
C MET A 1 -3.54 -2.22 -19.31
N ASN A 2 -3.59 -2.92 -18.56
CA ASN A 2 -3.70 -2.72 -17.36
C ASN A 2 -2.55 -2.48 -16.68
N GLN A 3 -2.29 -1.44 -16.09
CA GLN A 3 -1.22 -1.18 -15.30
C GLN A 3 -1.50 -1.57 -13.96
N PRO A 4 -0.63 -2.15 -13.19
CA PRO A 4 -0.84 -2.45 -11.81
C PRO A 4 -1.05 -1.15 -11.08
N TYR A 5 -1.79 -1.17 -10.03
CA TYR A 5 -1.99 0.01 -9.23
C TYR A 5 -0.82 0.13 -8.28
N ILE A 6 0.10 1.02 -8.61
CA ILE A 6 1.33 1.22 -7.85
C ILE A 6 1.32 2.60 -7.25
N ILE A 7 1.80 2.74 -6.02
CA ILE A 7 1.83 4.03 -5.36
C ILE A 7 3.09 4.12 -4.50
N SER A 8 3.64 5.30 -4.35
CA SER A 8 4.83 5.50 -3.56
C SER A 8 4.53 5.50 -2.07
N GLU A 9 5.41 4.91 -1.28
CA GLU A 9 5.20 4.83 0.16
C GLU A 9 5.26 6.21 0.83
N SER A 10 5.86 7.19 0.18
CA SER A 10 5.98 8.51 0.78
C SER A 10 4.79 9.43 0.55
N LEU A 11 3.87 9.03 -0.30
CA LEU A 11 2.68 9.83 -0.53
C LEU A 11 1.72 9.69 0.65
N PRO A 12 0.85 10.67 0.84
CA PRO A 12 -0.09 10.60 1.96
C PRO A 12 -1.13 9.51 1.74
N ILE A 13 -1.64 8.98 2.83
CA ILE A 13 -2.68 7.96 2.78
C ILE A 13 -3.87 8.42 1.97
N LEU A 14 -4.17 9.71 1.99
CA LEU A 14 -5.29 10.24 1.23
C LEU A 14 -5.15 9.91 -0.26
N ASP A 15 -3.93 9.96 -0.78
CA ASP A 15 -3.71 9.64 -2.19
C ASP A 15 -4.03 8.17 -2.46
N ALA A 16 -3.74 7.32 -1.49
CA ALA A 16 -4.06 5.91 -1.63
C ALA A 16 -5.57 5.69 -1.63
N ILE A 17 -6.28 6.43 -0.79
CA ILE A 17 -7.72 6.32 -0.73
C ILE A 17 -8.32 6.71 -2.07
N ARG A 18 -7.80 7.77 -2.67
CA ARG A 18 -8.29 8.21 -3.96
C ARG A 18 -8.03 7.18 -5.03
N LYS A 19 -6.84 6.57 -4.98
CA LYS A 19 -6.49 5.59 -5.97
C LYS A 19 -7.32 4.33 -5.83
N LEU A 20 -7.55 3.89 -4.61
CA LEU A 20 -8.39 2.73 -4.37
C LEU A 20 -9.82 2.99 -4.85
N ASN A 21 -10.27 4.22 -4.70
CA ASN A 21 -11.61 4.58 -5.12
C ASN A 21 -11.76 4.54 -6.65
N GLU A 22 -10.66 4.58 -7.37
CA GLU A 22 -10.70 4.50 -8.82
C GLU A 22 -10.79 3.07 -9.33
N ILE A 23 -10.53 2.09 -8.49
CA ILE A 23 -10.57 0.71 -8.93
C ILE A 23 -12.01 0.26 -9.00
N LYS A 24 -12.46 -0.06 -10.18
CA LYS A 24 -13.82 -0.44 -10.35
C LYS A 24 -14.03 -1.92 -10.37
N ASP A 25 -13.08 -2.62 -10.88
CA ASP A 25 -13.18 -4.06 -10.96
C ASP A 25 -11.98 -4.67 -10.36
N GLY A 26 -12.10 -5.70 -9.66
CA GLY A 26 -10.95 -6.43 -9.14
C GLY A 26 -10.65 -6.07 -7.71
N PRO A 27 -9.60 -6.61 -7.15
CA PRO A 27 -9.31 -6.43 -5.75
C PRO A 27 -8.86 -5.01 -5.45
N LEU A 28 -9.21 -4.52 -4.29
CA LEU A 28 -8.82 -3.19 -3.86
C LEU A 28 -7.47 -3.26 -3.18
N VAL A 29 -6.42 -3.35 -3.97
CA VAL A 29 -5.08 -3.44 -3.44
C VAL A 29 -4.13 -2.58 -4.26
N LEU A 30 -3.21 -1.91 -3.59
CA LEU A 30 -2.19 -1.11 -4.24
C LEU A 30 -0.84 -1.72 -3.89
N PHE A 31 0.08 -1.68 -4.85
CA PHE A 31 1.44 -2.15 -4.60
C PHE A 31 2.26 -0.91 -4.25
N VAL A 32 2.93 -0.96 -3.12
CA VAL A 32 3.63 0.19 -2.57
C VAL A 32 5.11 0.08 -2.85
N THR A 33 5.70 1.13 -3.39
CA THR A 33 7.11 1.13 -3.74
C THR A 33 7.84 2.25 -3.04
N ASP A 34 9.17 2.15 -3.01
CA ASP A 34 9.99 3.21 -2.45
C ASP A 34 10.44 4.14 -3.58
N SER A 35 11.33 5.06 -3.30
CA SER A 35 11.78 6.03 -4.28
C SER A 35 12.57 5.39 -5.42
N ASN A 36 13.05 4.18 -5.24
CA ASN A 36 13.76 3.47 -6.29
C ASN A 36 12.86 2.50 -7.02
N SER A 37 11.58 2.59 -6.80
CA SER A 37 10.60 1.71 -7.43
C SER A 37 10.69 0.26 -6.94
N ALA A 38 11.35 0.05 -5.82
CA ALA A 38 11.40 -1.29 -5.25
C ALA A 38 10.15 -1.54 -4.44
N MET A 39 9.63 -2.75 -4.52
CA MET A 39 8.42 -3.10 -3.82
C MET A 39 8.63 -3.12 -2.34
N ARG A 40 7.80 -2.41 -1.62
CA ARG A 40 7.91 -2.36 -0.17
C ARG A 40 6.78 -3.09 0.53
N GLY A 41 5.66 -3.21 -0.11
CA GLY A 41 4.53 -3.88 0.51
C GLY A 41 3.26 -3.64 -0.28
N THR A 42 2.15 -3.85 0.38
CA THR A 42 0.85 -3.64 -0.25
C THR A 42 -0.04 -2.82 0.66
N LEU A 43 -1.06 -2.22 0.09
CA LEU A 43 -2.01 -1.46 0.85
C LEU A 43 -3.41 -1.78 0.36
N THR A 44 -4.26 -2.25 1.25
CA THR A 44 -5.63 -2.56 0.90
C THR A 44 -6.57 -1.58 1.57
N ASP A 45 -7.82 -1.63 1.20
CA ASP A 45 -8.85 -0.82 1.83
C ASP A 45 -8.90 -1.14 3.33
N GLY A 46 -8.75 -2.40 3.70
CA GLY A 46 -8.72 -2.78 5.11
C GLY A 46 -7.55 -2.20 5.86
N ASP A 47 -6.38 -2.11 5.20
CA ASP A 47 -5.21 -1.54 5.84
C ASP A 47 -5.43 -0.06 6.13
N VAL A 48 -6.05 0.65 5.19
CA VAL A 48 -6.34 2.06 5.37
C VAL A 48 -7.31 2.23 6.53
N ARG A 49 -8.35 1.44 6.54
CA ARG A 49 -9.35 1.53 7.59
C ARG A 49 -8.74 1.28 8.95
N ARG A 50 -7.89 0.29 9.06
CA ARG A 50 -7.23 -0.04 10.30
C ARG A 50 -6.34 1.09 10.77
N ALA A 51 -5.63 1.74 9.85
CA ALA A 51 -4.76 2.85 10.18
C ALA A 51 -5.57 4.02 10.75
N LEU A 52 -6.69 4.31 10.13
CA LEU A 52 -7.54 5.41 10.58
C LEU A 52 -8.12 5.12 11.95
N ILE A 53 -8.49 3.89 12.20
CA ILE A 53 -9.01 3.50 13.50
C ILE A 53 -7.97 3.68 14.58
N LYS A 54 -6.69 3.48 14.26
CA LYS A 54 -5.63 3.66 15.21
C LYS A 54 -5.28 5.12 15.41
N GLY A 55 -5.90 6.01 14.68
CA GLY A 55 -5.65 7.44 14.82
C GLY A 55 -4.60 8.00 13.87
N ILE A 56 -4.16 7.24 12.89
CA ILE A 56 -3.20 7.74 11.93
C ILE A 56 -3.93 8.67 10.98
N SER A 57 -3.35 9.84 10.73
CA SER A 57 -3.99 10.83 9.88
C SER A 57 -3.90 10.46 8.42
N VAL A 58 -4.85 10.90 7.62
CA VAL A 58 -4.79 10.68 6.18
C VAL A 58 -3.64 11.45 5.55
N ASP A 59 -3.06 12.40 6.28
CA ASP A 59 -1.92 13.15 5.76
C ASP A 59 -0.61 12.41 6.05
N ALA A 60 -0.65 11.35 6.83
CA ALA A 60 0.55 10.58 7.12
C ALA A 60 0.95 9.77 5.89
N PRO A 61 2.22 9.42 5.79
CA PRO A 61 2.66 8.67 4.61
C PRO A 61 2.10 7.27 4.58
N ILE A 62 1.93 6.76 3.40
CA ILE A 62 1.40 5.43 3.18
C ILE A 62 2.22 4.38 3.92
N SER A 63 3.52 4.63 4.10
CA SER A 63 4.36 3.68 4.80
C SER A 63 3.86 3.36 6.22
N GLU A 64 3.06 4.23 6.79
CA GLU A 64 2.53 3.98 8.13
C GLU A 64 1.29 3.09 8.12
N ALA A 65 0.69 2.89 6.99
CA ALA A 65 -0.52 2.09 6.90
C ALA A 65 -0.31 0.78 6.15
N MET A 66 0.69 0.72 5.31
CA MET A 66 0.86 -0.42 4.42
C MET A 66 1.24 -1.69 5.17
N HIS A 67 0.95 -2.80 4.55
CA HIS A 67 1.35 -4.09 5.07
C HIS A 67 2.71 -4.40 4.44
N ARG A 68 3.73 -4.58 5.25
CA ARG A 68 5.04 -4.89 4.76
C ARG A 68 5.13 -6.37 4.55
N ASN A 69 5.45 -6.75 3.36
CA ASN A 69 5.44 -8.14 3.03
C ASN A 69 6.80 -8.72 3.09
N PHE A 70 7.36 -8.82 4.27
CA PHE A 70 8.69 -9.33 4.41
C PHE A 70 8.83 -10.79 4.09
N ASN A 71 7.77 -11.52 4.14
CA ASN A 71 7.84 -12.91 3.79
C ASN A 71 8.23 -13.10 2.36
N PHE A 72 7.86 -12.18 1.46
CA PHE A 72 8.20 -12.21 0.18
C PHE A 72 9.64 -12.19 0.03
N LEU A 73 10.36 -11.39 0.81
CA LEU A 73 11.77 -11.29 0.72
C LEU A 73 12.47 -12.40 1.38
N ARG A 74 11.89 -13.02 2.36
CA ARG A 74 12.61 -14.03 3.10
C ARG A 74 12.32 -15.40 2.70
N ARG A 75 11.44 -15.63 1.77
CA ARG A 75 11.09 -16.90 1.45
C ARG A 75 12.17 -17.69 1.02
N GLY A 76 13.02 -17.32 0.31
CA GLY A 76 14.12 -18.11 -0.10
C GLY A 76 15.16 -18.26 0.90
N VAL A 77 15.10 -17.53 1.98
CA VAL A 77 16.10 -17.54 2.91
C VAL A 77 15.79 -18.40 4.00
N ASN A 78 14.63 -18.46 4.48
CA ASN A 78 14.39 -19.13 5.54
C ASN A 78 13.48 -20.08 5.47
N ASP A 79 13.15 -20.45 4.57
CA ASP A 79 12.31 -21.43 4.58
C ASP A 79 12.72 -22.48 4.35
#